data_e98f822bdb633714f1089aed143b06a6
#
_entry.id   e98f822bdb633714f1089aed143b06a6
#
_cell.length_a   1.000
_cell.length_b   1.000
_cell.length_c   1.000
_cell.angle_alpha   90.00
_cell.angle_beta   90.00
_cell.angle_gamma   90.00
#
_symmetry.space_group_name_H-M   'P 1'
#
loop_
_entity.id
_entity.type
_entity.pdbx_description
1 polymer ?
#
loop_
_entity_poly.entity_id
_entity_poly.type
_entity_poly.pdbx_seq_one_letter_code
_entity_poly.pdbx_strand_id
1 'polypeptide(L)'
;MASMAVLALPGLFHASPGAASPPPRVSVISDSVLTAVTWVDGPAQAALSDGFDMQIDAGVCRRLNGQSCEFNGSYVPTTLAVINSWSTQLGATVVIVDGYNDLANQFAGDVELTLDTLRDHGVQHVLWVNLHEVQPEFVAKNAVLVAAAKRHPELRVLDWNTYSAGHPDWFQTDFIHLRAAGGVAIASWLHQAILDSFSPSPPPASRGTALVVRVQKLVGHVGVRFDRRLRAGGGTAPLRWRTTGASLRRAGLHLLARGELTGTPTHARTVAVPLQVTDADGSTANVTVTFTARR
;
A
#
# COMPACT_ATOMS: atom_id res chain seq x y z
N MET A 1 28.71 -7.16 76.92
CA MET A 1 28.96 -6.80 75.55
C MET A 1 27.70 -7.16 74.76
N ALA A 2 26.92 -6.14 74.43
CA ALA A 2 25.64 -6.31 73.69
C ALA A 2 25.88 -5.96 72.24
N SER A 3 25.65 -6.92 71.32
CA SER A 3 25.73 -6.74 69.85
C SER A 3 24.41 -6.17 69.33
N MET A 4 24.47 -4.96 68.81
CA MET A 4 23.36 -4.35 68.07
C MET A 4 23.33 -4.87 66.62
N ALA A 5 22.30 -5.56 66.24
CA ALA A 5 22.03 -5.91 64.84
C ALA A 5 21.34 -4.73 64.12
N VAL A 6 21.97 -4.19 63.08
CA VAL A 6 21.38 -3.17 62.19
C VAL A 6 20.59 -3.88 61.15
N LEU A 7 19.25 -3.71 61.18
CA LEU A 7 18.36 -4.11 60.07
C LEU A 7 18.44 -3.08 58.96
N ALA A 8 18.95 -3.50 57.79
CA ALA A 8 18.86 -2.73 56.55
C ALA A 8 17.46 -2.93 55.92
N LEU A 9 16.72 -1.85 55.77
CA LEU A 9 15.47 -1.81 55.00
C LEU A 9 15.78 -1.83 53.48
N PRO A 10 15.09 -2.65 52.69
CA PRO A 10 15.24 -2.63 51.25
C PRO A 10 14.62 -1.33 50.69
N GLY A 11 15.46 -0.53 50.04
CA GLY A 11 15.02 0.68 49.35
C GLY A 11 14.07 0.35 48.18
N LEU A 12 12.87 0.88 48.25
CA LEU A 12 11.91 0.87 47.13
C LEU A 12 12.46 1.75 45.98
N PHE A 13 13.03 1.12 44.97
CA PHE A 13 13.33 1.79 43.71
C PHE A 13 12.00 2.17 43.05
N HIS A 14 11.62 3.44 43.14
CA HIS A 14 10.59 3.99 42.31
C HIS A 14 11.15 4.12 40.89
N ALA A 15 10.68 3.28 39.96
CA ALA A 15 10.93 3.47 38.53
C ALA A 15 10.32 4.82 38.14
N SER A 16 11.12 5.77 37.73
CA SER A 16 10.64 7.02 37.11
C SER A 16 9.82 6.66 35.89
N PRO A 17 8.63 7.28 35.65
CA PRO A 17 7.93 7.08 34.41
C PRO A 17 8.86 7.48 33.27
N GLY A 18 9.18 6.53 32.38
CA GLY A 18 10.04 6.75 31.23
C GLY A 18 9.47 7.91 30.43
N ALA A 19 10.31 8.90 30.09
CA ALA A 19 9.93 9.97 29.18
C ALA A 19 9.45 9.33 27.87
N ALA A 20 8.26 9.70 27.41
CA ALA A 20 7.74 9.25 26.13
C ALA A 20 8.76 9.60 25.04
N SER A 21 9.06 8.65 24.15
CA SER A 21 9.92 8.92 23.01
C SER A 21 9.31 10.04 22.16
N PRO A 22 10.12 10.95 21.60
CA PRO A 22 9.59 11.98 20.72
C PRO A 22 8.87 11.34 19.52
N PRO A 23 7.84 12.00 18.97
CA PRO A 23 7.15 11.49 17.80
C PRO A 23 8.13 11.30 16.64
N PRO A 24 7.96 10.25 15.84
CA PRO A 24 8.85 9.99 14.72
C PRO A 24 8.73 11.07 13.64
N ARG A 25 9.88 11.46 13.07
CA ARG A 25 9.95 12.45 12.00
C ARG A 25 9.51 11.85 10.69
N VAL A 26 8.59 12.52 9.98
CA VAL A 26 8.08 12.15 8.65
C VAL A 26 8.10 13.37 7.74
N SER A 27 8.61 13.20 6.52
CA SER A 27 8.56 14.24 5.49
C SER A 27 7.58 13.86 4.39
N VAL A 28 6.76 14.80 3.96
CA VAL A 28 5.81 14.65 2.86
C VAL A 28 6.11 15.71 1.81
N ILE A 29 6.42 15.28 0.59
CA ILE A 29 6.71 16.17 -0.54
C ILE A 29 5.70 15.87 -1.64
N SER A 30 5.00 16.89 -2.11
CA SER A 30 3.93 16.73 -3.08
C SER A 30 3.95 17.82 -4.15
N ASP A 31 3.41 17.48 -5.29
CA ASP A 31 2.93 18.48 -6.25
C ASP A 31 1.60 19.11 -5.79
N SER A 32 0.78 19.61 -6.71
CA SER A 32 -0.48 20.28 -6.41
C SER A 32 -1.55 19.38 -5.76
N VAL A 33 -1.40 18.06 -5.77
CA VAL A 33 -2.42 17.12 -5.26
C VAL A 33 -2.69 17.35 -3.78
N LEU A 34 -1.64 17.49 -2.96
CA LEU A 34 -1.81 17.71 -1.53
C LEU A 34 -2.06 19.18 -1.13
N THR A 35 -2.21 20.12 -2.08
CA THR A 35 -2.66 21.48 -1.71
C THR A 35 -4.05 21.46 -1.07
N ALA A 36 -4.90 20.48 -1.38
CA ALA A 36 -6.17 20.26 -0.70
C ALA A 36 -6.01 19.90 0.80
N VAL A 37 -4.83 19.45 1.21
CA VAL A 37 -4.50 19.15 2.60
C VAL A 37 -3.85 20.35 3.29
N THR A 38 -2.95 21.07 2.60
CA THR A 38 -2.09 22.10 3.21
C THR A 38 -2.66 23.51 3.13
N TRP A 39 -3.51 23.83 2.13
CA TRP A 39 -4.05 25.19 1.94
C TRP A 39 -5.37 25.43 2.67
N VAL A 40 -6.01 24.36 3.11
CA VAL A 40 -7.23 24.45 3.89
C VAL A 40 -6.88 24.02 5.30
N ASP A 41 -6.68 25.00 6.19
CA ASP A 41 -6.53 24.73 7.62
C ASP A 41 -7.72 23.88 8.08
N GLY A 42 -7.44 22.66 8.51
CA GLY A 42 -8.56 21.83 8.87
C GLY A 42 -8.23 20.35 9.11
N PRO A 43 -9.26 19.52 9.11
CA PRO A 43 -9.20 18.13 9.56
C PRO A 43 -8.25 17.24 8.74
N ALA A 44 -8.00 17.58 7.47
CA ALA A 44 -7.12 16.78 6.61
C ALA A 44 -5.66 16.84 7.07
N GLN A 45 -5.13 18.03 7.32
CA GLN A 45 -3.75 18.19 7.79
C GLN A 45 -3.58 17.60 9.19
N ALA A 46 -4.53 17.85 10.09
CA ALA A 46 -4.51 17.28 11.44
C ALA A 46 -4.52 15.75 11.41
N ALA A 47 -5.39 15.15 10.58
CA ALA A 47 -5.46 13.70 10.42
C ALA A 47 -4.18 13.09 9.84
N LEU A 48 -3.52 13.78 8.91
CA LEU A 48 -2.27 13.30 8.33
C LEU A 48 -1.12 13.34 9.35
N SER A 49 -1.06 14.40 10.17
CA SER A 49 0.06 14.67 11.08
C SER A 49 -0.07 14.03 12.46
N ASP A 50 -1.21 13.42 12.79
CA ASP A 50 -1.47 12.89 14.12
C ASP A 50 -0.40 11.87 14.56
N GLY A 51 0.22 12.13 15.71
CA GLY A 51 1.27 11.26 16.27
C GLY A 51 2.65 11.36 15.61
N PHE A 52 2.87 12.27 14.65
CA PHE A 52 4.14 12.45 13.95
C PHE A 52 4.72 13.87 14.12
N ASP A 53 6.04 13.97 14.17
CA ASP A 53 6.75 15.21 13.87
C ASP A 53 6.85 15.35 12.35
N MET A 54 5.85 16.01 11.75
CA MET A 54 5.66 16.02 10.30
C MET A 54 6.00 17.37 9.69
N GLN A 55 6.76 17.32 8.58
CA GLN A 55 6.90 18.44 7.67
C GLN A 55 6.28 18.10 6.32
N ILE A 56 5.53 19.05 5.75
CA ILE A 56 4.80 18.88 4.50
C ILE A 56 5.14 20.05 3.58
N ASP A 57 5.54 19.77 2.35
CA ASP A 57 5.70 20.74 1.28
C ASP A 57 4.91 20.31 0.03
N ALA A 58 3.80 20.98 -0.24
CA ALA A 58 2.97 20.79 -1.41
C ALA A 58 3.14 21.97 -2.38
N GLY A 59 3.79 21.74 -3.50
CA GLY A 59 4.13 22.76 -4.49
C GLY A 59 3.28 22.65 -5.75
N VAL A 60 2.59 23.72 -6.12
CA VAL A 60 1.81 23.76 -7.38
C VAL A 60 2.72 23.53 -8.57
N CYS A 61 2.35 22.57 -9.43
CA CYS A 61 3.08 22.28 -10.66
C CYS A 61 4.53 21.81 -10.44
N ARG A 62 4.82 21.26 -9.24
CA ARG A 62 6.13 20.68 -8.92
C ARG A 62 6.45 19.54 -9.85
N ARG A 63 7.73 19.38 -10.15
CA ARG A 63 8.33 18.25 -10.83
C ARG A 63 9.37 17.59 -9.93
N LEU A 64 9.66 16.34 -10.18
CA LEU A 64 10.72 15.62 -9.48
C LEU A 64 12.07 16.31 -9.69
N ASN A 65 12.36 16.64 -10.95
CA ASN A 65 13.62 17.23 -11.39
C ASN A 65 13.39 18.20 -12.56
N GLY A 66 14.41 18.98 -12.90
CA GLY A 66 14.34 19.99 -13.94
C GLY A 66 13.61 21.26 -13.46
N GLN A 67 12.96 21.97 -14.37
CA GLN A 67 12.29 23.22 -14.03
C GLN A 67 10.80 22.99 -13.82
N SER A 68 10.29 23.22 -12.62
CA SER A 68 8.86 23.31 -12.33
C SER A 68 8.26 24.54 -13.00
N CYS A 69 6.95 24.65 -13.06
CA CYS A 69 6.35 25.85 -13.61
C CYS A 69 6.42 27.04 -12.62
N GLU A 70 6.25 28.23 -13.16
CA GLU A 70 6.11 29.44 -12.36
C GLU A 70 4.73 29.50 -11.70
N PHE A 71 4.71 29.79 -10.42
CA PHE A 71 3.48 30.02 -9.66
C PHE A 71 3.65 31.27 -8.79
N ASN A 72 2.74 32.22 -8.93
CA ASN A 72 2.79 33.53 -8.23
C ASN A 72 4.13 34.27 -8.37
N GLY A 73 4.69 34.27 -9.59
CA GLY A 73 5.93 35.00 -9.88
C GLY A 73 7.22 34.31 -9.42
N SER A 74 7.15 33.03 -9.02
CA SER A 74 8.31 32.24 -8.62
C SER A 74 8.24 30.81 -9.16
N TYR A 75 9.39 30.23 -9.48
CA TYR A 75 9.48 28.82 -9.82
C TYR A 75 9.41 27.99 -8.55
N VAL A 76 8.50 27.01 -8.55
CA VAL A 76 8.35 26.09 -7.42
C VAL A 76 9.58 25.19 -7.35
N PRO A 77 10.19 24.99 -6.15
CA PRO A 77 11.30 24.04 -5.99
C PRO A 77 10.90 22.63 -6.42
N THR A 78 11.80 21.94 -7.10
CA THR A 78 11.59 20.53 -7.45
C THR A 78 11.60 19.63 -6.22
N THR A 79 11.07 18.42 -6.33
CA THR A 79 11.15 17.42 -5.25
C THR A 79 12.60 17.17 -4.83
N LEU A 80 13.53 17.04 -5.77
CA LEU A 80 14.97 16.93 -5.47
C LEU A 80 15.54 18.14 -4.73
N ALA A 81 15.12 19.35 -5.11
CA ALA A 81 15.55 20.57 -4.41
C ALA A 81 15.04 20.61 -2.97
N VAL A 82 13.80 20.18 -2.72
CA VAL A 82 13.24 20.08 -1.37
C VAL A 82 13.98 19.03 -0.55
N ILE A 83 14.21 17.83 -1.09
CA ILE A 83 14.96 16.76 -0.42
C ILE A 83 16.33 17.28 0.02
N ASN A 84 17.07 17.90 -0.89
CA ASN A 84 18.41 18.44 -0.58
C ASN A 84 18.36 19.58 0.44
N SER A 85 17.33 20.42 0.40
CA SER A 85 17.19 21.53 1.37
C SER A 85 16.87 21.03 2.78
N TRP A 86 16.10 19.96 2.90
CA TRP A 86 15.76 19.35 4.18
C TRP A 86 16.86 18.45 4.74
N SER A 87 17.66 17.84 3.86
CA SER A 87 18.86 17.08 4.22
C SER A 87 18.67 16.18 5.45
N THR A 88 19.35 16.49 6.57
CA THR A 88 19.28 15.71 7.83
C THR A 88 17.93 15.78 8.56
N GLN A 89 17.00 16.61 8.09
CA GLN A 89 15.69 16.79 8.71
C GLN A 89 14.59 15.89 8.08
N LEU A 90 14.93 15.09 7.07
CA LEU A 90 13.95 14.26 6.36
C LEU A 90 13.26 13.20 7.25
N GLY A 91 13.96 12.66 8.24
CA GLY A 91 13.48 11.49 8.98
C GLY A 91 13.71 10.18 8.21
N ALA A 92 13.37 9.07 8.85
CA ALA A 92 13.54 7.75 8.26
C ALA A 92 12.47 7.40 7.22
N THR A 93 11.33 8.09 7.24
CA THR A 93 10.21 7.86 6.33
C THR A 93 9.90 9.13 5.54
N VAL A 94 9.86 8.99 4.21
CA VAL A 94 9.48 10.06 3.28
C VAL A 94 8.31 9.61 2.41
N VAL A 95 7.31 10.47 2.29
CA VAL A 95 6.16 10.27 1.40
C VAL A 95 6.32 11.18 0.19
N ILE A 96 6.23 10.61 -1.01
CA ILE A 96 6.23 11.35 -2.28
C ILE A 96 4.84 11.24 -2.92
N VAL A 97 4.24 12.40 -3.21
CA VAL A 97 2.95 12.51 -3.93
C VAL A 97 3.19 13.43 -5.13
N ASP A 98 3.98 12.96 -6.07
CA ASP A 98 4.47 13.75 -7.21
C ASP A 98 4.64 12.87 -8.45
N GLY A 99 4.49 13.47 -9.62
CA GLY A 99 4.66 12.78 -10.90
C GLY A 99 3.74 13.29 -12.01
N TYR A 100 2.67 14.03 -11.69
CA TYR A 100 1.73 14.51 -12.72
C TYR A 100 2.39 15.46 -13.70
N ASN A 101 3.31 16.31 -13.25
CA ASN A 101 3.92 17.39 -14.02
C ASN A 101 5.22 16.99 -14.74
N ASP A 102 5.71 15.79 -14.49
CA ASP A 102 6.98 15.32 -15.05
C ASP A 102 6.82 14.91 -16.52
N LEU A 103 7.88 15.07 -17.30
CA LEU A 103 7.89 14.62 -18.68
C LEU A 103 8.00 13.09 -18.72
N ALA A 104 7.13 12.43 -19.47
CA ALA A 104 7.06 10.98 -19.52
C ALA A 104 8.39 10.31 -19.92
N ASN A 105 9.16 10.95 -20.80
CA ASN A 105 10.47 10.44 -21.26
C ASN A 105 11.61 10.65 -20.25
N GLN A 106 11.43 11.46 -19.23
CA GLN A 106 12.41 11.73 -18.15
C GLN A 106 12.03 11.01 -16.86
N PHE A 107 10.74 10.74 -16.64
CA PHE A 107 10.18 10.27 -15.39
C PHE A 107 10.93 9.07 -14.78
N ALA A 108 11.30 8.08 -15.60
CA ALA A 108 12.03 6.92 -15.10
C ALA A 108 13.40 7.27 -14.51
N GLY A 109 14.15 8.16 -15.17
CA GLY A 109 15.43 8.65 -14.67
C GLY A 109 15.29 9.52 -13.44
N ASP A 110 14.25 10.37 -13.40
CA ASP A 110 13.98 11.25 -12.27
C ASP A 110 13.52 10.47 -11.02
N VAL A 111 12.76 9.37 -11.20
CA VAL A 111 12.42 8.43 -10.10
C VAL A 111 13.67 7.79 -9.51
N GLU A 112 14.57 7.25 -10.33
CA GLU A 112 15.82 6.63 -9.87
C GLU A 112 16.68 7.66 -9.12
N LEU A 113 16.87 8.85 -9.70
CA LEU A 113 17.64 9.93 -9.07
C LEU A 113 17.04 10.36 -7.73
N THR A 114 15.72 10.42 -7.63
CA THR A 114 15.02 10.76 -6.38
C THR A 114 15.26 9.68 -5.31
N LEU A 115 15.14 8.42 -5.66
CA LEU A 115 15.37 7.29 -4.74
C LEU A 115 16.82 7.23 -4.26
N ASP A 116 17.78 7.40 -5.18
CA ASP A 116 19.20 7.45 -4.84
C ASP A 116 19.49 8.62 -3.87
N THR A 117 18.95 9.81 -4.15
CA THR A 117 19.12 10.99 -3.28
C THR A 117 18.53 10.76 -1.89
N LEU A 118 17.33 10.19 -1.80
CA LEU A 118 16.71 9.85 -0.50
C LEU A 118 17.55 8.85 0.28
N ARG A 119 18.07 7.83 -0.40
CA ARG A 119 18.96 6.84 0.22
C ARG A 119 20.26 7.48 0.73
N ASP A 120 20.86 8.37 -0.03
CA ASP A 120 22.09 9.09 0.36
C ASP A 120 21.85 9.98 1.58
N HIS A 121 20.63 10.46 1.79
CA HIS A 121 20.21 11.17 3.01
C HIS A 121 19.78 10.24 4.15
N GLY A 122 19.90 8.92 4.02
CA GLY A 122 19.62 7.95 5.07
C GLY A 122 18.14 7.60 5.26
N VAL A 123 17.27 7.93 4.28
CA VAL A 123 15.87 7.54 4.29
C VAL A 123 15.76 6.02 4.14
N GLN A 124 14.96 5.40 5.01
CA GLN A 124 14.80 3.94 5.07
C GLN A 124 13.49 3.47 4.42
N HIS A 125 12.47 4.32 4.42
CA HIS A 125 11.14 4.03 3.89
C HIS A 125 10.69 5.16 2.97
N VAL A 126 10.48 4.84 1.71
CA VAL A 126 9.89 5.75 0.71
C VAL A 126 8.50 5.24 0.38
N LEU A 127 7.49 6.04 0.70
CA LEU A 127 6.09 5.78 0.35
C LEU A 127 5.74 6.65 -0.85
N TRP A 128 5.60 6.07 -2.03
CA TRP A 128 5.29 6.84 -3.24
C TRP A 128 3.87 6.57 -3.71
N VAL A 129 3.06 7.62 -3.75
CA VAL A 129 1.67 7.54 -4.21
C VAL A 129 1.65 7.48 -5.73
N ASN A 130 0.99 6.47 -6.30
CA ASN A 130 0.80 6.40 -7.74
C ASN A 130 -0.24 7.42 -8.22
N LEU A 131 -0.23 7.68 -9.52
CA LEU A 131 -1.09 8.68 -10.16
C LEU A 131 -2.48 8.09 -10.43
N HIS A 132 -3.54 8.91 -10.32
CA HIS A 132 -4.86 8.55 -10.81
C HIS A 132 -4.83 8.49 -12.34
N GLU A 133 -5.18 7.34 -12.93
CA GLU A 133 -4.93 7.00 -14.34
C GLU A 133 -5.96 7.61 -15.30
N VAL A 134 -6.12 8.92 -15.29
CA VAL A 134 -7.06 9.64 -16.17
C VAL A 134 -6.49 9.91 -17.57
N GLN A 135 -5.20 9.65 -17.77
CA GLN A 135 -4.50 9.79 -19.05
C GLN A 135 -3.55 8.61 -19.28
N PRO A 136 -3.33 8.20 -20.55
CA PRO A 136 -2.44 7.07 -20.85
C PRO A 136 -1.01 7.24 -20.33
N GLU A 137 -0.51 8.48 -20.28
CA GLU A 137 0.82 8.75 -19.74
C GLU A 137 0.95 8.45 -18.24
N PHE A 138 -0.13 8.62 -17.46
CA PHE A 138 -0.12 8.29 -16.03
C PHE A 138 -0.08 6.78 -15.80
N VAL A 139 -0.74 6.00 -16.67
CA VAL A 139 -0.60 4.53 -16.68
C VAL A 139 0.86 4.13 -16.89
N ALA A 140 1.53 4.76 -17.87
CA ALA A 140 2.94 4.50 -18.15
C ALA A 140 3.86 4.90 -16.98
N LYS A 141 3.62 6.06 -16.36
CA LYS A 141 4.36 6.50 -15.17
C LYS A 141 4.15 5.57 -13.97
N ASN A 142 2.92 5.11 -13.74
CA ASN A 142 2.64 4.13 -12.69
C ASN A 142 3.38 2.81 -12.92
N ALA A 143 3.50 2.37 -14.17
CA ALA A 143 4.30 1.19 -14.50
C ALA A 143 5.80 1.39 -14.18
N VAL A 144 6.33 2.61 -14.33
CA VAL A 144 7.71 2.95 -13.91
C VAL A 144 7.85 2.80 -12.40
N LEU A 145 6.94 3.35 -11.59
CA LEU A 145 6.97 3.23 -10.14
C LEU A 145 6.93 1.76 -9.68
N VAL A 146 6.04 0.96 -10.27
CA VAL A 146 5.95 -0.49 -9.97
C VAL A 146 7.24 -1.22 -10.36
N ALA A 147 7.88 -0.82 -11.45
CA ALA A 147 9.16 -1.40 -11.86
C ALA A 147 10.31 -0.97 -10.94
N ALA A 148 10.32 0.28 -10.46
CA ALA A 148 11.28 0.79 -9.48
C ALA A 148 11.17 0.03 -8.15
N ALA A 149 9.97 -0.19 -7.63
CA ALA A 149 9.74 -0.92 -6.38
C ALA A 149 10.27 -2.37 -6.37
N LYS A 150 10.46 -2.98 -7.55
CA LYS A 150 11.10 -4.31 -7.65
C LYS A 150 12.62 -4.26 -7.45
N ARG A 151 13.24 -3.10 -7.63
CA ARG A 151 14.69 -2.88 -7.50
C ARG A 151 15.07 -2.20 -6.20
N HIS A 152 14.16 -1.41 -5.64
CA HIS A 152 14.34 -0.59 -4.45
C HIS A 152 13.47 -1.11 -3.31
N PRO A 153 14.01 -1.95 -2.41
CA PRO A 153 13.24 -2.56 -1.31
C PRO A 153 12.73 -1.53 -0.29
N GLU A 154 13.35 -0.34 -0.24
CA GLU A 154 12.90 0.81 0.55
C GLU A 154 11.65 1.49 -0.02
N LEU A 155 11.35 1.28 -1.32
CA LEU A 155 10.20 1.89 -2.00
C LEU A 155 8.95 1.02 -1.86
N ARG A 156 7.90 1.60 -1.30
CA ARG A 156 6.53 1.07 -1.34
C ARG A 156 5.66 2.00 -2.18
N VAL A 157 5.13 1.49 -3.29
CA VAL A 157 4.12 2.21 -4.08
C VAL A 157 2.77 2.06 -3.42
N LEU A 158 2.13 3.18 -3.12
CA LEU A 158 0.78 3.25 -2.56
C LEU A 158 -0.23 3.44 -3.70
N ASP A 159 -1.17 2.52 -3.84
CA ASP A 159 -2.11 2.48 -4.97
C ASP A 159 -3.33 3.39 -4.75
N TRP A 160 -3.11 4.69 -4.92
CA TRP A 160 -4.16 5.72 -4.89
C TRP A 160 -5.16 5.56 -6.04
N ASN A 161 -4.68 5.15 -7.21
CA ASN A 161 -5.53 4.94 -8.38
C ASN A 161 -6.66 3.94 -8.08
N THR A 162 -6.32 2.80 -7.49
CA THR A 162 -7.34 1.81 -7.11
C THR A 162 -8.16 2.25 -5.89
N TYR A 163 -7.53 2.91 -4.91
CA TYR A 163 -8.22 3.33 -3.70
C TYR A 163 -9.29 4.39 -3.99
N SER A 164 -9.00 5.33 -4.88
CA SER A 164 -9.90 6.43 -5.24
C SER A 164 -10.90 6.12 -6.36
N ALA A 165 -10.78 4.98 -7.05
CA ALA A 165 -11.53 4.66 -8.27
C ALA A 165 -13.06 4.71 -8.14
N GLY A 166 -13.61 4.50 -6.94
CA GLY A 166 -15.06 4.57 -6.68
C GLY A 166 -15.58 5.94 -6.24
N HIS A 167 -14.72 6.97 -6.23
CA HIS A 167 -14.98 8.25 -5.57
C HIS A 167 -14.75 9.46 -6.48
N PRO A 168 -15.50 9.62 -7.57
CA PRO A 168 -15.36 10.78 -8.45
C PRO A 168 -15.65 12.12 -7.74
N ASP A 169 -16.41 12.10 -6.67
CA ASP A 169 -16.73 13.24 -5.81
C ASP A 169 -15.54 13.76 -5.01
N TRP A 170 -14.48 12.98 -4.86
CA TRP A 170 -13.23 13.42 -4.22
C TRP A 170 -12.40 14.36 -5.10
N PHE A 171 -12.63 14.36 -6.41
CA PHE A 171 -11.83 15.10 -7.37
C PHE A 171 -12.54 16.35 -7.89
N GLN A 172 -11.75 17.29 -8.36
CA GLN A 172 -12.21 18.37 -9.24
C GLN A 172 -12.55 17.79 -10.61
N THR A 173 -12.92 18.64 -11.55
CA THR A 173 -13.35 18.23 -12.89
C THR A 173 -12.25 17.59 -13.75
N ASP A 174 -10.99 17.80 -13.38
CA ASP A 174 -9.82 17.21 -14.04
C ASP A 174 -9.46 15.82 -13.54
N PHE A 175 -10.12 15.35 -12.47
CA PHE A 175 -9.86 14.06 -11.82
C PHE A 175 -8.42 13.87 -11.32
N ILE A 176 -7.69 14.97 -11.11
CA ILE A 176 -6.34 15.00 -10.53
C ILE A 176 -6.36 15.76 -9.20
N HIS A 177 -6.80 17.01 -9.22
CA HIS A 177 -6.87 17.84 -8.05
C HIS A 177 -8.00 17.43 -7.12
N LEU A 178 -7.73 17.44 -5.82
CA LEU A 178 -8.69 16.98 -4.83
C LEU A 178 -9.62 18.12 -4.38
N ARG A 179 -10.86 17.75 -4.08
CA ARG A 179 -11.80 18.54 -3.27
C ARG A 179 -11.52 18.31 -1.79
N ALA A 180 -12.15 19.05 -0.92
CA ALA A 180 -12.00 18.89 0.54
C ALA A 180 -12.22 17.43 1.01
N ALA A 181 -13.27 16.75 0.51
CA ALA A 181 -13.52 15.34 0.84
C ALA A 181 -12.37 14.42 0.40
N GLY A 182 -11.84 14.62 -0.81
CA GLY A 182 -10.67 13.88 -1.30
C GLY A 182 -9.40 14.19 -0.51
N GLY A 183 -9.24 15.45 -0.07
CA GLY A 183 -8.14 15.84 0.81
C GLY A 183 -8.17 15.11 2.16
N VAL A 184 -9.35 14.97 2.78
CA VAL A 184 -9.51 14.19 4.01
C VAL A 184 -9.27 12.71 3.77
N ALA A 185 -9.75 12.17 2.65
CA ALA A 185 -9.60 10.75 2.31
C ALA A 185 -8.12 10.38 2.10
N ILE A 186 -7.39 11.16 1.29
CA ILE A 186 -5.96 10.90 1.05
C ILE A 186 -5.14 11.10 2.32
N ALA A 187 -5.45 12.09 3.14
CA ALA A 187 -4.75 12.35 4.39
C ALA A 187 -4.88 11.17 5.36
N SER A 188 -6.09 10.67 5.58
CA SER A 188 -6.34 9.51 6.46
C SER A 188 -5.71 8.23 5.92
N TRP A 189 -5.74 8.04 4.61
CA TRP A 189 -5.14 6.88 3.95
C TRP A 189 -3.61 6.90 4.01
N LEU A 190 -3.00 8.06 3.79
CA LEU A 190 -1.55 8.24 3.95
C LEU A 190 -1.11 8.07 5.41
N HIS A 191 -1.86 8.62 6.35
CA HIS A 191 -1.60 8.44 7.78
C HIS A 191 -1.49 6.95 8.14
N GLN A 192 -2.45 6.13 7.71
CA GLN A 192 -2.39 4.69 7.96
C GLN A 192 -1.18 4.03 7.28
N ALA A 193 -0.86 4.40 6.03
CA ALA A 193 0.30 3.86 5.34
C ALA A 193 1.62 4.22 6.02
N ILE A 194 1.70 5.42 6.62
CA ILE A 194 2.83 5.88 7.41
C ILE A 194 2.93 5.08 8.71
N LEU A 195 1.84 4.89 9.46
CA LEU A 195 1.82 4.03 10.66
C LEU A 195 2.31 2.61 10.36
N ASP A 196 1.87 2.04 9.23
CA ASP A 196 2.29 0.71 8.78
C ASP A 196 3.81 0.65 8.52
N SER A 197 4.45 1.76 8.10
CA SER A 197 5.89 1.79 7.85
C SER A 197 6.75 1.77 9.13
N PHE A 198 6.18 2.21 10.26
CA PHE A 198 6.83 2.16 11.58
C PHE A 198 6.52 0.87 12.34
N SER A 199 5.50 0.13 11.91
CA SER A 199 5.28 -1.20 12.46
C SER A 199 6.48 -2.06 12.07
N PRO A 200 7.08 -2.83 13.00
CA PRO A 200 8.11 -3.77 12.61
C PRO A 200 7.53 -4.61 11.47
N SER A 201 8.15 -4.50 10.28
CA SER A 201 7.79 -5.39 9.18
C SER A 201 7.74 -6.78 9.78
N PRO A 202 6.64 -7.53 9.64
CA PRO A 202 6.69 -8.93 10.02
C PRO A 202 7.96 -9.48 9.37
N PRO A 203 8.83 -10.18 10.11
CA PRO A 203 10.15 -10.61 9.61
C PRO A 203 9.92 -11.15 8.21
N PRO A 204 10.72 -10.77 7.18
CA PRO A 204 10.45 -11.07 5.79
C PRO A 204 10.02 -12.52 5.76
N ALA A 205 8.74 -12.73 5.46
CA ALA A 205 8.10 -14.03 5.63
C ALA A 205 9.02 -14.95 4.89
N SER A 206 9.74 -15.78 5.61
CA SER A 206 10.83 -16.63 5.15
C SER A 206 10.35 -17.22 3.85
N ARG A 207 10.90 -16.79 2.72
CA ARG A 207 10.48 -16.90 1.30
C ARG A 207 9.39 -17.91 1.20
N GLY A 208 8.12 -17.42 1.21
CA GLY A 208 6.98 -18.23 1.53
C GLY A 208 7.08 -19.51 0.76
N THR A 209 6.93 -20.63 1.43
CA THR A 209 6.85 -21.92 0.73
C THR A 209 5.98 -21.69 -0.48
N ALA A 210 6.50 -22.01 -1.67
CA ALA A 210 5.86 -21.69 -2.94
C ALA A 210 4.35 -21.89 -2.85
N LEU A 211 3.57 -20.90 -3.31
CA LEU A 211 2.12 -20.98 -3.28
C LEU A 211 1.67 -22.26 -3.99
N VAL A 212 1.17 -23.21 -3.25
CA VAL A 212 0.78 -24.54 -3.75
C VAL A 212 -0.68 -24.78 -3.46
N VAL A 213 -1.43 -25.07 -4.51
CA VAL A 213 -2.82 -25.50 -4.34
C VAL A 213 -2.87 -27.03 -4.22
N ARG A 214 -3.43 -27.53 -3.14
CA ARG A 214 -3.65 -28.96 -2.98
C ARG A 214 -4.79 -29.41 -3.88
N VAL A 215 -4.48 -30.29 -4.83
CA VAL A 215 -5.50 -30.91 -5.70
C VAL A 215 -6.46 -31.71 -4.85
N GLN A 216 -7.75 -31.36 -4.90
CA GLN A 216 -8.81 -32.07 -4.19
C GLN A 216 -9.81 -32.64 -5.21
N LYS A 217 -10.17 -33.89 -5.02
CA LYS A 217 -11.35 -34.45 -5.70
C LYS A 217 -12.61 -33.95 -4.97
N LEU A 218 -13.42 -33.20 -5.66
CA LEU A 218 -14.65 -32.64 -5.12
C LEU A 218 -15.82 -33.46 -5.62
N VAL A 219 -16.62 -34.01 -4.71
CA VAL A 219 -17.78 -34.81 -5.03
C VAL A 219 -19.00 -34.20 -4.36
N GLY A 220 -20.04 -33.95 -5.16
CA GLY A 220 -21.36 -33.48 -4.72
C GLY A 220 -22.47 -34.38 -5.29
N HIS A 221 -23.73 -34.09 -4.92
CA HIS A 221 -24.92 -34.80 -5.42
C HIS A 221 -25.86 -33.82 -6.11
N VAL A 222 -26.53 -34.30 -7.15
CA VAL A 222 -27.55 -33.54 -7.89
C VAL A 222 -28.67 -33.13 -6.94
N GLY A 223 -29.08 -31.85 -6.98
CA GLY A 223 -30.13 -31.30 -6.13
C GLY A 223 -29.71 -30.99 -4.69
N VAL A 224 -28.50 -31.39 -4.26
CA VAL A 224 -28.01 -31.14 -2.91
C VAL A 224 -27.06 -29.97 -2.92
N ARG A 225 -27.22 -29.03 -1.98
CA ARG A 225 -26.31 -27.90 -1.81
C ARG A 225 -24.89 -28.39 -1.54
N PHE A 226 -23.96 -27.97 -2.36
CA PHE A 226 -22.53 -28.20 -2.21
C PHE A 226 -21.87 -26.95 -1.63
N ASP A 227 -21.01 -27.12 -0.63
CA ASP A 227 -20.23 -26.05 -0.02
C ASP A 227 -18.86 -26.61 0.41
N ARG A 228 -17.80 -26.05 -0.14
CA ARG A 228 -16.43 -26.47 0.17
C ARG A 228 -15.46 -25.31 0.07
N ARG A 229 -14.60 -25.16 1.07
CA ARG A 229 -13.50 -24.24 1.05
C ARG A 229 -12.27 -24.90 0.42
N LEU A 230 -11.76 -24.28 -0.65
CA LEU A 230 -10.50 -24.66 -1.28
C LEU A 230 -9.33 -24.23 -0.36
N ARG A 231 -8.25 -24.99 -0.40
CA ARG A 231 -7.06 -24.72 0.42
C ARG A 231 -5.83 -24.60 -0.46
N ALA A 232 -5.05 -23.55 -0.22
CA ALA A 232 -3.69 -23.40 -0.72
C ALA A 232 -2.75 -23.39 0.49
N GLY A 233 -1.53 -23.83 0.29
CA GLY A 233 -0.43 -23.72 1.25
C GLY A 233 0.64 -22.79 0.69
N GLY A 234 1.42 -22.13 1.55
CA GLY A 234 2.39 -21.12 1.14
C GLY A 234 1.72 -19.82 0.71
N GLY A 235 2.52 -18.90 0.16
CA GLY A 235 2.09 -17.57 -0.23
C GLY A 235 1.77 -16.66 0.97
N THR A 236 1.57 -15.37 0.69
CA THR A 236 1.24 -14.33 1.66
C THR A 236 -0.26 -14.07 1.68
N ALA A 237 -0.91 -14.12 2.85
CA ALA A 237 -2.34 -13.81 2.99
C ALA A 237 -2.60 -12.30 2.77
N PRO A 238 -3.78 -11.91 2.23
CA PRO A 238 -4.91 -12.74 1.87
C PRO A 238 -4.78 -13.41 0.49
N LEU A 239 -5.26 -14.65 0.40
CA LEU A 239 -5.31 -15.38 -0.87
C LEU A 239 -6.60 -15.07 -1.62
N ARG A 240 -6.49 -14.72 -2.89
CA ARG A 240 -7.63 -14.46 -3.78
C ARG A 240 -7.76 -15.55 -4.85
N TRP A 241 -8.95 -16.11 -4.98
CA TRP A 241 -9.25 -17.19 -5.88
C TRP A 241 -10.09 -16.73 -7.06
N ARG A 242 -9.77 -17.20 -8.25
CA ARG A 242 -10.59 -17.00 -9.45
C ARG A 242 -10.62 -18.25 -10.32
N THR A 243 -11.65 -18.37 -11.16
CA THR A 243 -11.71 -19.38 -12.22
C THR A 243 -11.60 -18.71 -13.58
N THR A 244 -10.89 -19.35 -14.49
CA THR A 244 -10.68 -18.85 -15.85
C THR A 244 -11.67 -19.45 -16.87
N GLY A 245 -12.64 -20.25 -16.42
CA GLY A 245 -13.55 -20.95 -17.32
C GLY A 245 -15.02 -20.94 -16.88
N ALA A 246 -15.92 -21.16 -17.85
CA ALA A 246 -17.37 -21.25 -17.64
C ALA A 246 -17.85 -22.61 -17.04
N SER A 247 -16.91 -23.52 -16.75
CA SER A 247 -17.21 -24.91 -16.31
C SER A 247 -18.02 -24.97 -15.01
N LEU A 248 -17.72 -24.07 -14.06
CA LEU A 248 -18.43 -24.01 -12.78
C LEU A 248 -19.90 -23.64 -12.93
N ARG A 249 -20.23 -22.62 -13.71
CA ARG A 249 -21.62 -22.20 -13.91
C ARG A 249 -22.44 -23.29 -14.56
N ARG A 250 -21.88 -24.04 -15.52
CA ARG A 250 -22.52 -25.19 -16.15
C ARG A 250 -22.77 -26.36 -15.19
N ALA A 251 -21.98 -26.42 -14.10
CA ALA A 251 -22.17 -27.41 -13.04
C ALA A 251 -23.12 -26.93 -11.93
N GLY A 252 -23.65 -25.70 -12.00
CA GLY A 252 -24.47 -25.12 -10.95
C GLY A 252 -23.68 -24.63 -9.74
N LEU A 253 -22.37 -24.31 -9.93
CA LEU A 253 -21.46 -23.90 -8.87
C LEU A 253 -20.90 -22.49 -9.11
N HIS A 254 -20.53 -21.85 -8.03
CA HIS A 254 -19.88 -20.53 -7.98
C HIS A 254 -18.65 -20.57 -7.08
N LEU A 255 -17.60 -19.85 -7.48
CA LEU A 255 -16.40 -19.66 -6.68
C LEU A 255 -16.38 -18.21 -6.13
N LEU A 256 -16.26 -18.09 -4.83
CA LEU A 256 -16.05 -16.80 -4.17
C LEU A 256 -14.55 -16.49 -4.08
N ALA A 257 -14.19 -15.21 -4.10
CA ALA A 257 -12.79 -14.77 -4.08
C ALA A 257 -12.00 -15.29 -2.86
N ARG A 258 -12.67 -15.57 -1.74
CA ARG A 258 -12.07 -16.17 -0.54
C ARG A 258 -11.85 -17.70 -0.63
N GLY A 259 -12.12 -18.32 -1.79
CA GLY A 259 -11.88 -19.75 -2.03
C GLY A 259 -13.04 -20.67 -1.65
N GLU A 260 -14.23 -20.15 -1.42
CA GLU A 260 -15.43 -20.98 -1.22
C GLU A 260 -16.05 -21.36 -2.55
N LEU A 261 -16.20 -22.66 -2.78
CA LEU A 261 -16.91 -23.23 -3.92
C LEU A 261 -18.28 -23.70 -3.42
N THR A 262 -19.34 -23.03 -3.88
CA THR A 262 -20.72 -23.26 -3.42
C THR A 262 -21.69 -23.31 -4.57
N GLY A 263 -22.84 -23.94 -4.35
CA GLY A 263 -23.94 -24.06 -5.33
C GLY A 263 -24.72 -25.36 -5.24
N THR A 264 -25.64 -25.60 -6.18
CA THR A 264 -26.41 -26.82 -6.25
C THR A 264 -26.28 -27.44 -7.64
N PRO A 265 -25.60 -28.59 -7.79
CA PRO A 265 -25.47 -29.25 -9.08
C PRO A 265 -26.81 -29.66 -9.62
N THR A 266 -27.07 -29.36 -10.89
CA THR A 266 -28.38 -29.70 -11.55
C THR A 266 -28.32 -30.96 -12.37
N HIS A 267 -27.13 -31.44 -12.73
CA HIS A 267 -26.96 -32.62 -13.56
C HIS A 267 -25.79 -33.48 -13.09
N ALA A 268 -25.91 -34.77 -13.18
CA ALA A 268 -24.80 -35.69 -12.92
C ALA A 268 -23.73 -35.54 -14.00
N ARG A 269 -22.54 -35.10 -13.62
CA ARG A 269 -21.41 -34.87 -14.53
C ARG A 269 -20.09 -34.71 -13.79
N THR A 270 -19.01 -34.92 -14.52
CA THR A 270 -17.67 -34.57 -14.07
C THR A 270 -17.18 -33.38 -14.90
N VAL A 271 -16.67 -32.36 -14.23
CA VAL A 271 -16.10 -31.16 -14.86
C VAL A 271 -14.70 -30.87 -14.33
N ALA A 272 -13.81 -30.51 -15.23
CA ALA A 272 -12.53 -29.94 -14.87
C ALA A 272 -12.69 -28.42 -14.67
N VAL A 273 -12.21 -27.92 -13.54
CA VAL A 273 -12.33 -26.53 -13.13
C VAL A 273 -10.93 -25.93 -13.02
N PRO A 274 -10.52 -25.11 -13.99
CA PRO A 274 -9.28 -24.38 -13.89
C PRO A 274 -9.43 -23.26 -12.86
N LEU A 275 -8.54 -23.23 -11.88
CA LEU A 275 -8.50 -22.28 -10.80
C LEU A 275 -7.15 -21.57 -10.79
N GLN A 276 -7.17 -20.31 -10.44
CA GLN A 276 -5.98 -19.53 -10.11
C GLN A 276 -6.15 -18.97 -8.70
N VAL A 277 -5.11 -19.08 -7.91
CA VAL A 277 -4.97 -18.37 -6.64
C VAL A 277 -3.85 -17.35 -6.76
N THR A 278 -4.09 -16.15 -6.23
CA THR A 278 -3.11 -15.07 -6.15
C THR A 278 -2.96 -14.70 -4.68
N ASP A 279 -1.75 -14.56 -4.22
CA ASP A 279 -1.45 -14.09 -2.87
C ASP A 279 -1.34 -12.55 -2.81
N ALA A 280 -1.12 -12.01 -1.61
CA ALA A 280 -1.00 -10.56 -1.42
C ALA A 280 0.22 -9.96 -2.12
N ASP A 281 1.26 -10.75 -2.37
CA ASP A 281 2.49 -10.32 -3.06
C ASP A 281 2.37 -10.44 -4.59
N GLY A 282 1.18 -10.83 -5.10
CA GLY A 282 0.94 -11.01 -6.53
C GLY A 282 1.45 -12.33 -7.10
N SER A 283 2.02 -13.22 -6.29
CA SER A 283 2.42 -14.57 -6.72
C SER A 283 1.19 -15.38 -7.08
N THR A 284 1.25 -16.13 -8.17
CA THR A 284 0.11 -16.92 -8.65
C THR A 284 0.42 -18.40 -8.73
N ALA A 285 -0.58 -19.22 -8.38
CA ALA A 285 -0.55 -20.66 -8.64
C ALA A 285 -1.81 -21.07 -9.39
N ASN A 286 -1.62 -21.88 -10.44
CA ASN A 286 -2.70 -22.42 -11.25
C ASN A 286 -2.90 -23.91 -10.93
N VAL A 287 -4.15 -24.34 -10.84
CA VAL A 287 -4.51 -25.73 -10.62
C VAL A 287 -5.81 -26.07 -11.33
N THR A 288 -5.93 -27.29 -11.80
CA THR A 288 -7.22 -27.81 -12.27
C THR A 288 -7.75 -28.82 -11.27
N VAL A 289 -8.90 -28.52 -10.66
CA VAL A 289 -9.59 -29.44 -9.77
C VAL A 289 -10.71 -30.14 -10.53
N THR A 290 -10.98 -31.38 -10.17
CA THR A 290 -12.10 -32.14 -10.74
C THR A 290 -13.27 -32.14 -9.80
N PHE A 291 -14.43 -31.67 -10.27
CA PHE A 291 -15.71 -31.77 -9.56
C PHE A 291 -16.57 -32.83 -10.21
N THR A 292 -17.14 -33.75 -9.41
CA THR A 292 -18.06 -34.78 -9.88
C THR A 292 -19.39 -34.67 -9.14
N ALA A 293 -20.47 -34.39 -9.86
CA ALA A 293 -21.84 -34.52 -9.35
C ALA A 293 -22.36 -35.93 -9.61
N ARG A 294 -22.81 -36.63 -8.57
CA ARG A 294 -23.44 -37.95 -8.63
C ARG A 294 -24.95 -37.80 -8.48
N ARG A 295 -25.69 -38.78 -8.97
CA ARG A 295 -27.15 -38.89 -8.72
C ARG A 295 -27.42 -39.21 -7.25
#